data_1f46d48a990c711be282d329c5973f3c
#
_entry.id   1f46d48a990c711be282d329c5973f3c
#
_cell.length_a   1.000
_cell.length_b   1.000
_cell.length_c   1.000
_cell.angle_alpha   90.00
_cell.angle_beta   90.00
_cell.angle_gamma   90.00
#
_symmetry.space_group_name_H-M   'P 1'
#
loop_
_entity.id
_entity.type
_entity.pdbx_description
1 polymer ?
#
loop_
_entity_poly.entity_id
_entity_poly.type
_entity_poly.pdbx_seq_one_letter_code
_entity_poly.pdbx_strand_id
1 'polypeptide(L)'
;FSDQQIAQLLEISPNIVFVDSSPDERRFDSVVLNFRLGVEQALDYLLYKGHRKIGFLGPAYKLDQKKRPALEARRQYFIDYMKNAGLYDEHLIIDTGLSAKDGSAQIRKWLEQKDHIPTALLAYNEESAITAVSNLREVGLRIPEDVSVISFNDTPLSILTELPLTSLT
;
A
#
# COMPACT_ATOMS: atom_id res chain seq x y z
N PHE A 1 -15.74 7.62 11.54
CA PHE A 1 -16.99 8.10 12.18
C PHE A 1 -16.71 8.52 13.62
N SER A 2 -17.27 9.67 14.05
CA SER A 2 -17.28 10.05 15.46
C SER A 2 -18.44 9.37 16.19
N ASP A 3 -18.37 9.27 17.53
CA ASP A 3 -19.46 8.69 18.33
C ASP A 3 -20.80 9.42 18.09
N GLN A 4 -20.76 10.75 17.86
CA GLN A 4 -21.92 11.54 17.52
C GLN A 4 -22.52 11.18 16.14
N GLN A 5 -21.68 10.96 15.13
CA GLN A 5 -22.15 10.53 13.82
C GLN A 5 -22.76 9.13 13.86
N ILE A 6 -22.17 8.23 14.65
CA ILE A 6 -22.71 6.89 14.86
C ILE A 6 -24.07 6.97 15.55
N ALA A 7 -24.23 7.81 16.58
CA ALA A 7 -25.49 8.01 17.27
C ALA A 7 -26.58 8.52 16.30
N GLN A 8 -26.27 9.50 15.45
CA GLN A 8 -27.19 10.01 14.43
C GLN A 8 -27.61 8.95 13.40
N LEU A 9 -26.66 8.08 12.99
CA LEU A 9 -27.00 6.98 12.09
C LEU A 9 -27.96 5.97 12.74
N LEU A 10 -27.76 5.66 14.02
CA LEU A 10 -28.62 4.76 14.78
C LEU A 10 -30.03 5.30 15.03
N GLU A 11 -30.20 6.62 15.04
CA GLU A 11 -31.53 7.25 15.06
C GLU A 11 -32.32 6.99 13.76
N ILE A 12 -31.60 6.85 12.62
CA ILE A 12 -32.22 6.58 11.31
C ILE A 12 -32.53 5.10 11.15
N SER A 13 -31.59 4.22 11.51
CA SER A 13 -31.75 2.77 11.42
C SER A 13 -30.91 2.06 12.48
N PRO A 14 -31.47 1.07 13.20
CA PRO A 14 -30.67 0.20 14.08
C PRO A 14 -29.84 -0.83 13.29
N ASN A 15 -30.18 -1.09 12.03
CA ASN A 15 -29.50 -2.06 11.18
C ASN A 15 -28.49 -1.35 10.28
N ILE A 16 -27.23 -1.29 10.73
CA ILE A 16 -26.14 -0.62 10.03
C ILE A 16 -25.04 -1.62 9.77
N VAL A 17 -24.54 -1.66 8.52
CA VAL A 17 -23.33 -2.38 8.13
C VAL A 17 -22.29 -1.35 7.68
N PHE A 18 -21.13 -1.35 8.30
CA PHE A 18 -20.02 -0.49 7.88
C PHE A 18 -19.20 -1.16 6.79
N VAL A 19 -18.72 -0.37 5.82
CA VAL A 19 -17.88 -0.85 4.71
C VAL A 19 -16.54 -0.13 4.78
N ASP A 20 -15.45 -0.86 4.50
CA ASP A 20 -14.07 -0.40 4.48
C ASP A 20 -13.45 -0.15 5.86
N SER A 21 -14.24 0.21 6.84
CA SER A 21 -13.77 0.40 8.22
C SER A 21 -14.86 0.04 9.22
N SER A 22 -14.48 -0.51 10.37
CA SER A 22 -15.38 -0.75 11.48
C SER A 22 -15.09 0.22 12.63
N PRO A 23 -16.07 1.00 13.10
CA PRO A 23 -15.89 1.85 14.28
C PRO A 23 -15.80 1.05 15.58
N ASP A 24 -16.47 -0.09 15.65
CA ASP A 24 -16.43 -1.05 16.76
C ASP A 24 -16.94 -2.41 16.28
N GLU A 25 -16.01 -3.35 16.05
CA GLU A 25 -16.30 -4.71 15.55
C GLU A 25 -17.15 -5.55 16.50
N ARG A 26 -17.29 -5.16 17.77
CA ARG A 26 -18.13 -5.87 18.75
C ARG A 26 -19.58 -5.39 18.73
N ARG A 27 -19.84 -4.23 18.13
CA ARG A 27 -21.15 -3.58 18.16
C ARG A 27 -21.83 -3.54 16.79
N PHE A 28 -21.04 -3.55 15.71
CA PHE A 28 -21.55 -3.35 14.36
C PHE A 28 -21.03 -4.38 13.39
N ASP A 29 -21.91 -4.82 12.51
CA ASP A 29 -21.50 -5.60 11.37
C ASP A 29 -20.66 -4.74 10.42
N SER A 30 -19.61 -5.32 9.86
CA SER A 30 -18.72 -4.61 8.94
C SER A 30 -18.14 -5.54 7.87
N VAL A 31 -17.93 -4.96 6.69
CA VAL A 31 -17.19 -5.59 5.60
C VAL A 31 -15.90 -4.82 5.41
N VAL A 32 -14.78 -5.43 5.75
CA VAL A 32 -13.45 -4.81 5.70
C VAL A 32 -12.50 -5.62 4.83
N LEU A 33 -11.53 -4.94 4.22
CA LEU A 33 -10.50 -5.59 3.43
C LEU A 33 -9.52 -6.35 4.33
N ASN A 34 -9.20 -7.59 3.96
CA ASN A 34 -8.15 -8.35 4.62
C ASN A 34 -6.78 -7.97 4.04
N PHE A 35 -6.26 -6.82 4.46
CA PHE A 35 -4.96 -6.33 4.00
C PHE A 35 -3.81 -7.29 4.29
N ARG A 36 -3.90 -8.07 5.38
CA ARG A 36 -2.89 -9.06 5.70
C ARG A 36 -2.80 -10.12 4.61
N LEU A 37 -3.95 -10.73 4.28
CA LEU A 37 -4.01 -11.75 3.22
C LEU A 37 -3.54 -11.18 1.88
N GLY A 38 -3.95 -9.96 1.52
CA GLY A 38 -3.51 -9.31 0.29
C GLY A 38 -1.99 -9.11 0.24
N VAL A 39 -1.36 -8.63 1.33
CA VAL A 39 0.10 -8.48 1.40
C VAL A 39 0.80 -9.83 1.28
N GLU A 40 0.32 -10.86 2.00
CA GLU A 40 0.88 -12.21 1.94
C GLU A 40 0.81 -12.78 0.52
N GLN A 41 -0.34 -12.67 -0.15
CA GLN A 41 -0.52 -13.15 -1.54
C GLN A 41 0.40 -12.41 -2.53
N ALA A 42 0.55 -11.09 -2.40
CA ALA A 42 1.45 -10.33 -3.25
C ALA A 42 2.90 -10.76 -3.08
N LEU A 43 3.34 -10.93 -1.83
CA LEU A 43 4.71 -11.34 -1.53
C LEU A 43 4.99 -12.78 -1.94
N ASP A 44 4.06 -13.71 -1.71
CA ASP A 44 4.15 -15.09 -2.19
C ASP A 44 4.32 -15.12 -3.71
N TYR A 45 3.52 -14.33 -4.44
CA TYR A 45 3.63 -14.22 -5.90
C TYR A 45 5.00 -13.67 -6.33
N LEU A 46 5.48 -12.60 -5.71
CA LEU A 46 6.78 -12.02 -6.04
C LEU A 46 7.93 -13.00 -5.73
N LEU A 47 7.87 -13.70 -4.60
CA LEU A 47 8.85 -14.73 -4.24
C LEU A 47 8.81 -15.92 -5.21
N TYR A 48 7.62 -16.35 -5.63
CA TYR A 48 7.43 -17.38 -6.66
C TYR A 48 8.05 -16.96 -8.01
N LYS A 49 7.94 -15.67 -8.38
CA LYS A 49 8.60 -15.10 -9.58
C LYS A 49 10.11 -14.94 -9.43
N GLY A 50 10.69 -15.27 -8.29
CA GLY A 50 12.13 -15.23 -8.03
C GLY A 50 12.65 -13.93 -7.42
N HIS A 51 11.80 -12.95 -7.14
CA HIS A 51 12.23 -11.74 -6.46
C HIS A 51 12.65 -12.03 -5.02
N ARG A 52 13.74 -11.41 -4.59
CA ARG A 52 14.24 -11.51 -3.20
C ARG A 52 14.49 -10.13 -2.60
N LYS A 53 14.82 -9.15 -3.43
CA LYS A 53 15.01 -7.75 -3.07
C LYS A 53 13.73 -7.01 -3.41
N ILE A 54 12.79 -6.98 -2.44
CA ILE A 54 11.43 -6.43 -2.61
C ILE A 54 11.29 -5.22 -1.70
N GLY A 55 10.83 -4.09 -2.25
CA GLY A 55 10.56 -2.87 -1.51
C GLY A 55 9.08 -2.64 -1.26
N PHE A 56 8.78 -1.86 -0.23
CA PHE A 56 7.44 -1.36 0.06
C PHE A 56 7.37 0.16 -0.13
N LEU A 57 6.30 0.60 -0.78
CA LEU A 57 6.04 1.99 -1.07
C LEU A 57 4.71 2.41 -0.44
N GLY A 58 4.77 3.25 0.57
CA GLY A 58 3.56 3.71 1.25
C GLY A 58 3.86 4.53 2.50
N PRO A 59 2.84 5.21 3.07
CA PRO A 59 3.03 6.02 4.28
C PRO A 59 3.38 5.17 5.49
N ALA A 60 4.15 5.75 6.40
CA ALA A 60 4.40 5.11 7.71
C ALA A 60 3.14 5.10 8.57
N TYR A 61 2.37 6.17 8.47
CA TYR A 61 1.18 6.39 9.28
C TYR A 61 0.02 6.86 8.40
N LYS A 62 -1.20 6.49 8.78
CA LYS A 62 -2.45 7.08 8.32
C LYS A 62 -3.15 7.76 9.51
N LEU A 63 -4.07 8.66 9.24
CA LEU A 63 -4.89 9.21 10.30
C LEU A 63 -6.03 8.24 10.61
N ASP A 64 -6.17 7.87 11.89
CA ASP A 64 -7.33 7.10 12.36
C ASP A 64 -8.60 7.97 12.33
N GLN A 65 -9.73 7.38 12.66
CA GLN A 65 -11.02 8.07 12.69
C GLN A 65 -11.05 9.28 13.64
N LYS A 66 -10.17 9.31 14.64
CA LYS A 66 -10.00 10.44 15.59
C LYS A 66 -8.88 11.38 15.18
N LYS A 67 -8.42 11.31 13.92
CA LYS A 67 -7.30 12.09 13.35
C LYS A 67 -5.98 11.89 14.11
N ARG A 68 -5.79 10.75 14.76
CA ARG A 68 -4.52 10.39 15.41
C ARG A 68 -3.68 9.55 14.44
N PRO A 69 -2.35 9.70 14.45
CA PRO A 69 -1.47 8.84 13.68
C PRO A 69 -1.66 7.36 14.08
N ALA A 70 -1.95 6.52 13.10
CA ALA A 70 -2.01 5.07 13.25
C ALA A 70 -1.08 4.44 12.21
N LEU A 71 -0.39 3.37 12.57
CA LEU A 71 0.48 2.64 11.64
C LEU A 71 -0.33 2.19 10.42
N GLU A 72 0.26 2.31 9.24
CA GLU A 72 -0.33 1.76 8.02
C GLU A 72 -0.20 0.23 8.05
N ALA A 73 -1.35 -0.46 8.03
CA ALA A 73 -1.41 -1.90 8.28
C ALA A 73 -0.66 -2.72 7.22
N ARG A 74 -0.76 -2.36 5.93
CA ARG A 74 -0.07 -3.06 4.82
C ARG A 74 1.44 -2.98 4.97
N ARG A 75 1.96 -1.81 5.39
CA ARG A 75 3.39 -1.65 5.69
C ARG A 75 3.83 -2.57 6.82
N GLN A 76 3.05 -2.66 7.90
CA GLN A 76 3.39 -3.54 9.02
C GLN A 76 3.39 -5.01 8.61
N TYR A 77 2.35 -5.46 7.89
CA TYR A 77 2.28 -6.83 7.39
C TYR A 77 3.42 -7.16 6.41
N PHE A 78 3.81 -6.22 5.56
CA PHE A 78 4.97 -6.36 4.69
C PHE A 78 6.25 -6.58 5.50
N ILE A 79 6.52 -5.72 6.49
CA ILE A 79 7.71 -5.80 7.34
C ILE A 79 7.75 -7.13 8.08
N ASP A 80 6.63 -7.54 8.67
CA ASP A 80 6.54 -8.79 9.43
C ASP A 80 6.78 -10.01 8.53
N TYR A 81 6.17 -10.03 7.35
CA TYR A 81 6.39 -11.09 6.36
C TYR A 81 7.86 -11.18 5.91
N MET A 82 8.46 -10.05 5.51
CA MET A 82 9.83 -10.01 5.02
C MET A 82 10.85 -10.36 6.12
N LYS A 83 10.60 -9.98 7.36
CA LYS A 83 11.40 -10.41 8.52
C LYS A 83 11.33 -11.92 8.73
N ASN A 84 10.13 -12.50 8.70
CA ASN A 84 9.93 -13.95 8.84
C ASN A 84 10.59 -14.73 7.71
N ALA A 85 10.62 -14.17 6.50
CA ALA A 85 11.32 -14.76 5.34
C ALA A 85 12.84 -14.54 5.35
N GLY A 86 13.39 -13.77 6.28
CA GLY A 86 14.82 -13.42 6.34
C GLY A 86 15.29 -12.50 5.19
N LEU A 87 14.36 -11.74 4.60
CA LEU A 87 14.59 -10.87 3.42
C LEU A 87 14.33 -9.38 3.70
N TYR A 88 14.10 -9.01 4.95
CA TYR A 88 13.81 -7.62 5.31
C TYR A 88 15.06 -6.75 5.16
N ASP A 89 14.90 -5.64 4.45
CA ASP A 89 15.88 -4.56 4.32
C ASP A 89 15.15 -3.22 4.57
N GLU A 90 15.57 -2.50 5.59
CA GLU A 90 14.95 -1.22 5.96
C GLU A 90 15.13 -0.13 4.88
N HIS A 91 16.20 -0.20 4.08
CA HIS A 91 16.46 0.73 2.98
C HIS A 91 15.50 0.57 1.80
N LEU A 92 14.75 -0.53 1.78
CA LEU A 92 13.71 -0.80 0.78
C LEU A 92 12.30 -0.39 1.24
N ILE A 93 12.17 0.26 2.40
CA ILE A 93 10.90 0.81 2.89
C ILE A 93 10.86 2.30 2.59
N ILE A 94 10.09 2.68 1.57
CA ILE A 94 9.97 4.06 1.11
C ILE A 94 8.72 4.69 1.72
N ASP A 95 8.93 5.67 2.60
CA ASP A 95 7.82 6.45 3.17
C ASP A 95 7.40 7.54 2.20
N THR A 96 6.21 7.39 1.62
CA THR A 96 5.69 8.35 0.64
C THR A 96 4.96 9.54 1.27
N GLY A 97 4.78 9.55 2.59
CA GLY A 97 3.85 10.48 3.20
C GLY A 97 2.41 10.22 2.74
N LEU A 98 1.54 11.20 2.91
CA LEU A 98 0.09 11.09 2.61
C LEU A 98 -0.32 11.77 1.30
N SER A 99 0.59 12.40 0.57
CA SER A 99 0.30 13.08 -0.69
C SER A 99 1.17 12.58 -1.84
N ALA A 100 0.63 12.54 -3.06
CA ALA A 100 1.38 12.15 -4.26
C ALA A 100 2.63 13.04 -4.49
N LYS A 101 2.54 14.34 -4.16
CA LYS A 101 3.67 15.27 -4.29
C LYS A 101 4.81 14.91 -3.36
N ASP A 102 4.49 14.61 -2.10
CA ASP A 102 5.50 14.19 -1.12
C ASP A 102 6.08 12.83 -1.52
N GLY A 103 5.22 11.91 -1.99
CA GLY A 103 5.61 10.60 -2.49
C GLY A 103 6.62 10.67 -3.63
N SER A 104 6.40 11.51 -4.63
CA SER A 104 7.33 11.68 -5.75
C SER A 104 8.70 12.20 -5.27
N ALA A 105 8.72 13.18 -4.38
CA ALA A 105 9.98 13.72 -3.84
C ALA A 105 10.76 12.67 -3.06
N GLN A 106 10.08 11.85 -2.23
CA GLN A 106 10.71 10.78 -1.46
C GLN A 106 11.22 9.65 -2.36
N ILE A 107 10.48 9.27 -3.40
CA ILE A 107 10.93 8.25 -4.37
C ILE A 107 12.16 8.74 -5.11
N ARG A 108 12.21 9.98 -5.58
CA ARG A 108 13.40 10.54 -6.25
C ARG A 108 14.63 10.49 -5.34
N LYS A 109 14.49 10.97 -4.10
CA LYS A 109 15.57 10.94 -3.11
C LYS A 109 16.06 9.50 -2.85
N TRP A 110 15.14 8.54 -2.78
CA TRP A 110 15.48 7.14 -2.62
C TRP A 110 16.20 6.58 -3.85
N LEU A 111 15.80 6.93 -5.07
CA LEU A 111 16.44 6.49 -6.32
C LEU A 111 17.89 7.03 -6.48
N GLU A 112 18.26 8.11 -5.79
CA GLU A 112 19.64 8.58 -5.72
C GLU A 112 20.58 7.56 -5.05
N GLN A 113 20.02 6.67 -4.20
CA GLN A 113 20.77 5.62 -3.51
C GLN A 113 20.81 4.35 -4.39
N LYS A 114 21.63 4.37 -5.44
CA LYS A 114 21.66 3.34 -6.50
C LYS A 114 21.83 1.89 -6.01
N ASP A 115 22.47 1.70 -4.86
CA ASP A 115 22.73 0.36 -4.30
C ASP A 115 21.48 -0.30 -3.69
N HIS A 116 20.41 0.45 -3.49
CA HIS A 116 19.18 -0.01 -2.82
C HIS A 116 17.98 -0.16 -3.76
N ILE A 117 18.16 -0.16 -5.08
CA ILE A 117 17.05 -0.38 -6.02
C ILE A 117 16.59 -1.85 -5.89
N PRO A 118 15.30 -2.10 -5.59
CA PRO A 118 14.75 -3.46 -5.52
C PRO A 118 14.47 -4.01 -6.91
N THR A 119 14.24 -5.32 -7.00
CA THR A 119 13.75 -5.95 -8.23
C THR A 119 12.22 -5.94 -8.32
N ALA A 120 11.53 -5.68 -7.23
CA ALA A 120 10.09 -5.50 -7.20
C ALA A 120 9.65 -4.52 -6.10
N LEU A 121 8.55 -3.82 -6.33
CA LEU A 121 7.90 -2.91 -5.39
C LEU A 121 6.46 -3.34 -5.14
N LEU A 122 6.07 -3.38 -3.87
CA LEU A 122 4.67 -3.44 -3.44
C LEU A 122 4.22 -2.04 -2.99
N ALA A 123 3.34 -1.43 -3.75
CA ALA A 123 2.77 -0.13 -3.44
C ALA A 123 1.49 -0.28 -2.62
N TYR A 124 1.31 0.55 -1.59
CA TYR A 124 0.15 0.47 -0.69
C TYR A 124 -1.17 0.84 -1.39
N ASN A 125 -1.11 1.58 -2.48
CA ASN A 125 -2.24 1.89 -3.35
C ASN A 125 -1.77 2.20 -4.78
N GLU A 126 -2.73 2.32 -5.68
CA GLU A 126 -2.50 2.55 -7.11
C GLU A 126 -1.84 3.92 -7.41
N GLU A 127 -2.24 4.99 -6.72
CA GLU A 127 -1.64 6.31 -6.89
C GLU A 127 -0.14 6.31 -6.61
N SER A 128 0.27 5.61 -5.55
CA SER A 128 1.68 5.42 -5.21
C SER A 128 2.42 4.56 -6.24
N ALA A 129 1.75 3.53 -6.79
CA ALA A 129 2.33 2.71 -7.85
C ALA A 129 2.56 3.53 -9.12
N ILE A 130 1.59 4.31 -9.58
CA ILE A 130 1.70 5.18 -10.75
C ILE A 130 2.82 6.21 -10.55
N THR A 131 2.90 6.82 -9.36
CA THR A 131 3.97 7.75 -9.00
C THR A 131 5.33 7.07 -9.06
N ALA A 132 5.45 5.84 -8.55
CA ALA A 132 6.70 5.05 -8.63
C ALA A 132 7.08 4.75 -10.08
N VAL A 133 6.15 4.25 -10.89
CA VAL A 133 6.39 3.94 -12.30
C VAL A 133 6.91 5.16 -13.06
N SER A 134 6.31 6.34 -12.85
CA SER A 134 6.76 7.58 -13.48
C SER A 134 8.21 7.92 -13.09
N ASN A 135 8.52 7.91 -11.77
CA ASN A 135 9.87 8.26 -11.30
C ASN A 135 10.94 7.23 -11.71
N LEU A 136 10.61 5.92 -11.72
CA LEU A 136 11.51 4.86 -12.17
C LEU A 136 11.87 5.07 -13.67
N ARG A 137 10.88 5.39 -14.51
CA ARG A 137 11.10 5.66 -15.93
C ARG A 137 11.94 6.91 -16.17
N GLU A 138 11.74 7.99 -15.40
CA GLU A 138 12.54 9.21 -15.47
C GLU A 138 14.04 8.95 -15.27
N VAL A 139 14.41 7.95 -14.47
CA VAL A 139 15.80 7.55 -14.26
C VAL A 139 16.27 6.42 -15.19
N GLY A 140 15.45 6.02 -16.17
CA GLY A 140 15.78 5.05 -17.20
C GLY A 140 15.56 3.59 -16.81
N LEU A 141 14.87 3.30 -15.71
CA LEU A 141 14.52 1.93 -15.31
C LEU A 141 13.26 1.46 -16.04
N ARG A 142 13.30 0.24 -16.54
CA ARG A 142 12.20 -0.38 -17.28
C ARG A 142 11.30 -1.17 -16.34
N ILE A 143 10.01 -1.12 -16.58
CA ILE A 143 8.99 -1.86 -15.85
C ILE A 143 8.31 -2.80 -16.85
N PRO A 144 8.26 -4.11 -16.62
CA PRO A 144 8.70 -4.83 -15.40
C PRO A 144 10.14 -5.34 -15.43
N GLU A 145 10.95 -5.09 -16.50
CA GLU A 145 12.23 -5.76 -16.76
C GLU A 145 13.29 -5.51 -15.68
N ASP A 146 13.41 -4.26 -15.20
CA ASP A 146 14.37 -3.86 -14.17
C ASP A 146 13.71 -3.84 -12.79
N VAL A 147 12.43 -3.38 -12.70
CA VAL A 147 11.64 -3.34 -11.47
C VAL A 147 10.19 -3.72 -11.75
N SER A 148 9.70 -4.77 -11.13
CA SER A 148 8.27 -5.13 -11.15
C SER A 148 7.50 -4.29 -10.13
N VAL A 149 6.25 -3.90 -10.44
CA VAL A 149 5.41 -3.11 -9.53
C VAL A 149 4.05 -3.79 -9.36
N ILE A 150 3.65 -4.00 -8.09
CA ILE A 150 2.31 -4.47 -7.70
C ILE A 150 1.65 -3.42 -6.82
N SER A 151 0.35 -3.20 -6.99
CA SER A 151 -0.43 -2.28 -6.16
C SER A 151 -1.65 -2.93 -5.54
N PHE A 152 -2.17 -2.29 -4.51
CA PHE A 152 -3.53 -2.53 -4.04
C PHE A 152 -4.50 -1.63 -4.80
N ASN A 153 -5.73 -2.12 -4.91
CA ASN A 153 -6.85 -1.57 -5.65
C ASN A 153 -6.66 -1.66 -7.17
N ASP A 154 -7.73 -1.96 -7.85
CA ASP A 154 -7.79 -2.03 -9.32
C ASP A 154 -8.84 -1.02 -9.77
N THR A 155 -8.43 0.24 -9.87
CA THR A 155 -9.30 1.31 -10.35
C THR A 155 -9.09 1.51 -11.85
N PRO A 156 -9.98 2.26 -12.55
CA PRO A 156 -9.75 2.60 -13.95
C PRO A 156 -8.42 3.33 -14.23
N LEU A 157 -7.73 3.81 -13.20
CA LEU A 157 -6.40 4.43 -13.35
C LEU A 157 -5.32 3.41 -13.76
N SER A 158 -5.47 2.12 -13.39
CA SER A 158 -4.52 1.06 -13.71
C SER A 158 -4.33 0.86 -15.21
N ILE A 159 -5.38 1.10 -16.02
CA ILE A 159 -5.37 0.98 -17.47
C ILE A 159 -4.96 2.26 -18.21
N LEU A 160 -4.87 3.39 -17.50
CA LEU A 160 -4.41 4.66 -18.07
C LEU A 160 -2.88 4.76 -18.13
N THR A 161 -2.16 3.85 -17.48
CA THR A 161 -0.72 3.71 -17.64
C THR A 161 -0.42 2.94 -18.93
N GLU A 162 0.67 3.28 -19.64
CA GLU A 162 1.09 2.58 -20.85
C GLU A 162 1.27 1.06 -20.67
N LEU A 163 1.53 0.64 -19.44
CA LEU A 163 1.57 -0.77 -19.03
C LEU A 163 0.54 -0.97 -17.92
N PRO A 164 -0.40 -1.91 -18.06
CA PRO A 164 -1.33 -2.25 -17.00
C PRO A 164 -0.59 -2.66 -15.73
N LEU A 165 -1.00 -2.09 -14.59
CA LEU A 165 -0.43 -2.48 -13.30
C LEU A 165 -0.98 -3.84 -12.87
N THR A 166 -0.12 -4.67 -12.27
CA THR A 166 -0.56 -5.84 -11.53
C THR A 166 -1.17 -5.37 -10.21
N SER A 167 -2.43 -5.68 -9.97
CA SER A 167 -3.19 -5.21 -8.82
C SER A 167 -3.77 -6.35 -8.01
N LEU A 168 -3.94 -6.10 -6.71
CA LEU A 168 -4.69 -6.93 -5.76
C LEU A 168 -6.09 -6.34 -5.60
N THR A 169 -7.11 -7.14 -5.80
CA THR A 169 -8.54 -6.78 -5.67
C THR A 169 -9.21 -7.57 -4.57
#